data_f1f3b851a8ffc7be19ea4790caa4b87c
#
_entry.id   f1f3b851a8ffc7be19ea4790caa4b87c
#
_cell.length_a   1.000
_cell.length_b   1.000
_cell.length_c   1.000
_cell.angle_alpha   90.00
_cell.angle_beta   90.00
_cell.angle_gamma   90.00
#
_symmetry.space_group_name_H-M   'P 1'
#
loop_
_entity.id
_entity.type
_entity.pdbx_description
1 polymer ?
#
loop_
_entity_poly.entity_id
_entity_poly.type
_entity_poly.pdbx_seq_one_letter_code
_entity_poly.pdbx_strand_id
1 'polypeptide(L)'
;MFVVSSCLVGNNCKYNGGSNYNEEVVEFCRNHNVVLVCPEILGGLKSPRLPAEQQRTKKIDGNLEIRVIDKGGNDLTESFHKGAMISLELALRRADELGEEIEGAILKANSPSCGSDQIYDGT
;
A
#
# COMPACT_ATOMS: atom_id res chain seq x y z
N MET A 1 -11.59 -11.73 -8.07
CA MET A 1 -10.72 -11.55 -6.88
C MET A 1 -10.44 -10.08 -6.65
N PHE A 2 -10.29 -9.67 -5.42
CA PHE A 2 -10.03 -8.28 -5.04
C PHE A 2 -8.72 -8.16 -4.27
N VAL A 3 -8.05 -7.02 -4.42
CA VAL A 3 -6.87 -6.66 -3.63
C VAL A 3 -7.32 -5.77 -2.47
N VAL A 4 -6.93 -6.09 -1.24
CA VAL A 4 -7.39 -5.37 -0.05
C VAL A 4 -6.21 -4.97 0.82
N SER A 5 -6.19 -3.72 1.29
CA SER A 5 -5.20 -3.28 2.26
C SER A 5 -5.35 -4.06 3.57
N SER A 6 -4.30 -4.75 4.00
CA SER A 6 -4.38 -5.69 5.14
C SER A 6 -4.70 -5.00 6.47
N CYS A 7 -4.35 -3.74 6.64
CA CYS A 7 -4.70 -3.00 7.87
C CYS A 7 -6.20 -2.79 8.04
N LEU A 8 -6.98 -2.83 6.94
CA LEU A 8 -8.44 -2.68 7.00
C LEU A 8 -9.14 -3.89 7.60
N VAL A 9 -8.48 -5.04 7.65
CA VAL A 9 -9.02 -6.27 8.26
C VAL A 9 -8.35 -6.61 9.61
N GLY A 10 -7.63 -5.67 10.19
CA GLY A 10 -7.11 -5.78 11.55
C GLY A 10 -5.62 -6.10 11.67
N ASN A 11 -4.88 -6.24 10.58
CA ASN A 11 -3.44 -6.45 10.65
C ASN A 11 -2.73 -5.18 11.10
N ASN A 12 -1.84 -5.30 12.08
CA ASN A 12 -1.13 -4.17 12.69
C ASN A 12 0.09 -3.77 11.86
N CYS A 13 -0.14 -3.37 10.62
CA CYS A 13 0.91 -3.03 9.66
C CYS A 13 1.07 -1.53 9.38
N LYS A 14 0.31 -0.68 10.07
CA LYS A 14 0.46 0.77 9.96
C LYS A 14 1.79 1.24 10.54
N TYR A 15 2.23 2.43 10.14
CA TYR A 15 3.47 3.03 10.63
C TYR A 15 3.53 3.13 12.16
N ASN A 16 2.40 3.30 12.84
CA ASN A 16 2.30 3.42 14.31
C ASN A 16 2.11 2.07 15.03
N GLY A 17 2.20 0.95 14.31
CA GLY A 17 1.99 -0.39 14.87
C GLY A 17 0.52 -0.78 15.05
N GLY A 18 -0.40 0.05 14.58
CA GLY A 18 -1.83 -0.20 14.67
C GLY A 18 -2.44 -0.73 13.37
N SER A 19 -3.76 -0.69 13.32
CA SER A 19 -4.54 -1.08 12.14
C SER A 19 -5.66 -0.08 11.89
N ASN A 20 -6.28 -0.17 10.72
CA ASN A 20 -7.48 0.58 10.35
C ASN A 20 -8.66 -0.37 10.20
N TYR A 21 -8.90 -1.23 11.19
CA TYR A 21 -9.95 -2.22 11.16
C TYR A 21 -11.28 -1.60 10.72
N ASN A 22 -11.93 -2.25 9.75
CA ASN A 22 -13.21 -1.83 9.20
C ASN A 22 -14.10 -3.06 9.02
N GLU A 23 -15.20 -3.12 9.75
CA GLU A 23 -16.11 -4.27 9.73
C GLU A 23 -16.76 -4.50 8.36
N GLU A 24 -17.06 -3.45 7.62
CA GLU A 24 -17.64 -3.57 6.28
C GLU A 24 -16.67 -4.24 5.32
N VAL A 25 -15.38 -3.91 5.42
CA VAL A 25 -14.33 -4.53 4.61
C VAL A 25 -14.16 -6.00 5.00
N VAL A 26 -14.16 -6.31 6.29
CA VAL A 26 -14.07 -7.69 6.76
C VAL A 26 -15.24 -8.53 6.23
N GLU A 27 -16.45 -7.99 6.28
CA GLU A 27 -17.63 -8.67 5.76
C GLU A 27 -17.53 -8.88 4.23
N PHE A 28 -17.04 -7.87 3.51
CA PHE A 28 -16.78 -8.00 2.08
C PHE A 28 -15.81 -9.16 1.80
N CYS A 29 -14.73 -9.27 2.59
CA CYS A 29 -13.72 -10.33 2.43
C CYS A 29 -14.28 -11.73 2.69
N ARG A 30 -15.30 -11.86 3.54
CA ARG A 30 -15.96 -13.16 3.79
C ARG A 30 -16.74 -13.66 2.59
N ASN A 31 -17.21 -12.75 1.74
CA ASN A 31 -18.09 -13.05 0.62
C ASN A 31 -17.39 -13.02 -0.74
N HIS A 32 -16.10 -12.71 -0.75
CA HIS A 32 -15.31 -12.58 -1.98
C HIS A 32 -13.93 -13.18 -1.81
N ASN A 33 -13.34 -13.61 -2.90
CA ASN A 33 -11.94 -13.99 -2.90
C ASN A 33 -11.07 -12.73 -2.90
N VAL A 34 -10.12 -12.66 -1.97
CA VAL A 34 -9.26 -11.48 -1.79
C VAL A 34 -7.80 -11.89 -1.59
N VAL A 35 -6.90 -10.96 -1.89
CA VAL A 35 -5.51 -11.01 -1.45
C VAL A 35 -5.25 -9.79 -0.57
N LEU A 36 -4.67 -10.02 0.60
CA LEU A 36 -4.33 -8.96 1.54
C LEU A 36 -2.91 -8.47 1.28
N VAL A 37 -2.73 -7.17 1.17
CA VAL A 37 -1.41 -6.57 0.92
C VAL A 37 -1.15 -5.39 1.84
N CYS A 38 0.11 -5.20 2.20
CA CYS A 38 0.63 -3.97 2.77
C CYS A 38 1.95 -3.68 2.07
N PRO A 39 1.96 -2.81 1.05
CA PRO A 39 3.17 -2.56 0.26
C PRO A 39 4.35 -2.08 1.11
N GLU A 40 4.10 -1.33 2.18
CA GLU A 40 5.17 -0.87 3.07
C GLU A 40 5.87 -2.03 3.77
N ILE A 41 5.11 -2.95 4.36
CA ILE A 41 5.67 -4.14 5.02
C ILE A 41 6.32 -5.08 3.99
N LEU A 42 5.66 -5.30 2.85
CA LEU A 42 6.21 -6.13 1.78
C LEU A 42 7.51 -5.55 1.20
N GLY A 43 7.67 -4.23 1.24
CA GLY A 43 8.91 -3.55 0.86
C GLY A 43 10.03 -3.62 1.89
N GLY A 44 9.80 -4.30 3.02
CA GLY A 44 10.78 -4.49 4.08
C GLY A 44 10.73 -3.44 5.18
N LEU A 45 9.73 -2.57 5.19
CA LEU A 45 9.56 -1.58 6.26
C LEU A 45 8.94 -2.22 7.50
N LYS A 46 9.37 -1.76 8.66
CA LYS A 46 8.87 -2.28 9.94
C LYS A 46 7.61 -1.56 10.40
N SER A 47 6.83 -2.19 11.25
CA SER A 47 5.73 -1.58 11.98
C SER A 47 6.02 -1.76 13.48
N PRO A 48 6.06 -0.70 14.32
CA PRO A 48 5.87 0.71 13.93
C PRO A 48 7.06 1.32 13.19
N ARG A 49 6.82 2.41 12.50
CA ARG A 49 7.83 3.19 11.79
C ARG A 49 7.41 4.66 11.69
N LEU A 50 8.32 5.52 11.26
CA LEU A 50 8.00 6.94 11.05
C LEU A 50 7.02 7.12 9.89
N PRO A 51 6.09 8.08 9.97
CA PRO A 51 5.22 8.39 8.85
C PRO A 51 6.03 8.89 7.65
N ALA A 52 5.57 8.57 6.45
CA ALA A 52 6.21 8.93 5.20
C ALA A 52 5.26 9.70 4.29
N GLU A 53 5.82 10.54 3.43
CA GLU A 53 5.10 11.38 2.48
C GLU A 53 5.69 11.24 1.10
N GLN A 54 4.86 11.38 0.07
CA GLN A 54 5.36 11.54 -1.29
C GLN A 54 5.81 12.97 -1.51
N GLN A 55 7.04 13.14 -2.03
CA GLN A 55 7.58 14.44 -2.42
C GLN A 55 7.80 14.44 -3.93
N ARG A 56 7.27 15.46 -4.60
CA ARG A 56 7.39 15.62 -6.04
C ARG A 56 8.43 16.69 -6.34
N THR A 57 9.45 16.29 -7.09
CA THR A 57 10.53 17.19 -7.47
C THR A 57 10.66 17.19 -8.99
N LYS A 58 10.80 18.39 -9.58
CA LYS A 58 11.04 18.51 -11.01
C LYS A 58 12.54 18.36 -11.28
N LYS A 59 12.91 17.40 -12.14
CA LYS A 59 14.28 17.19 -12.55
C LYS A 59 14.76 18.28 -13.50
N ILE A 60 16.08 18.40 -13.68
CA ILE A 60 16.71 19.36 -14.61
C ILE A 60 16.19 19.16 -16.05
N ASP A 61 15.93 17.93 -16.46
CA ASP A 61 15.39 17.59 -17.78
C ASP A 61 13.90 17.87 -17.95
N GLY A 62 13.25 18.42 -16.91
CA GLY A 62 11.80 18.70 -16.93
C GLY A 62 10.91 17.56 -16.49
N ASN A 63 11.43 16.36 -16.27
CA ASN A 63 10.65 15.23 -15.78
C ASN A 63 10.34 15.35 -14.28
N LEU A 64 9.16 14.86 -13.90
CA LEU A 64 8.76 14.81 -12.50
C LEU A 64 9.38 13.59 -11.82
N GLU A 65 10.02 13.81 -10.68
CA GLU A 65 10.48 12.74 -9.80
C GLU A 65 9.61 12.69 -8.55
N ILE A 66 9.14 11.49 -8.20
CA ILE A 66 8.39 11.26 -6.97
C ILE A 66 9.25 10.42 -6.04
N ARG A 67 9.53 10.98 -4.84
CA ARG A 67 10.28 10.30 -3.80
C ARG A 67 9.39 10.14 -2.57
N VAL A 68 9.61 9.06 -1.81
CA VAL A 68 8.90 8.81 -0.55
C VAL A 68 9.90 9.02 0.59
N ILE A 69 9.64 10.04 1.42
CA ILE A 69 10.55 10.45 2.50
C ILE A 69 9.80 10.34 3.83
N ASP A 70 10.40 9.72 4.83
CA ASP A 70 9.81 9.66 6.16
C ASP A 70 10.10 10.93 6.99
N LYS A 71 9.51 11.02 8.18
CA LYS A 71 9.70 12.18 9.07
C LYS A 71 11.14 12.32 9.57
N GLY A 72 11.93 11.27 9.51
CA GLY A 72 13.36 11.30 9.85
C GLY A 72 14.27 11.71 8.70
N GLY A 73 13.71 12.00 7.51
CA GLY A 73 14.49 12.37 6.33
C GLY A 73 15.01 11.20 5.53
N ASN A 74 14.58 9.96 5.84
CA ASN A 74 15.02 8.77 5.11
C ASN A 74 14.23 8.62 3.81
N ASP A 75 14.93 8.33 2.72
CA ASP A 75 14.32 8.06 1.43
C ASP A 75 13.89 6.60 1.36
N LEU A 76 12.59 6.37 1.28
CA LEU A 76 11.97 5.04 1.26
C LEU A 76 11.45 4.64 -0.12
N THR A 77 11.78 5.41 -1.15
CA THR A 77 11.22 5.23 -2.50
C THR A 77 11.44 3.80 -3.02
N GLU A 78 12.63 3.23 -2.88
CA GLU A 78 12.92 1.87 -3.34
C GLU A 78 12.11 0.83 -2.58
N SER A 79 11.96 0.99 -1.26
CA SER A 79 11.14 0.09 -0.44
C SER A 79 9.68 0.13 -0.87
N PHE A 80 9.15 1.30 -1.18
CA PHE A 80 7.78 1.44 -1.67
C PHE A 80 7.60 0.81 -3.06
N HIS A 81 8.56 1.00 -3.97
CA HIS A 81 8.54 0.35 -5.28
C HIS A 81 8.60 -1.17 -5.14
N LYS A 82 9.50 -1.69 -4.30
CA LYS A 82 9.62 -3.12 -4.04
C LYS A 82 8.32 -3.69 -3.48
N GLY A 83 7.72 -3.00 -2.50
CA GLY A 83 6.45 -3.42 -1.90
C GLY A 83 5.31 -3.44 -2.91
N ALA A 84 5.24 -2.45 -3.78
CA ALA A 84 4.24 -2.39 -4.84
C ALA A 84 4.42 -3.54 -5.84
N MET A 85 5.65 -3.83 -6.25
CA MET A 85 5.95 -4.95 -7.15
C MET A 85 5.59 -6.30 -6.53
N ILE A 86 5.96 -6.53 -5.27
CA ILE A 86 5.62 -7.76 -4.56
C ILE A 86 4.09 -7.89 -4.41
N SER A 87 3.41 -6.80 -4.08
CA SER A 87 1.95 -6.79 -3.96
C SER A 87 1.28 -7.18 -5.28
N LEU A 88 1.77 -6.64 -6.39
CA LEU A 88 1.26 -6.98 -7.72
C LEU A 88 1.51 -8.44 -8.07
N GLU A 89 2.70 -8.96 -7.80
CA GLU A 89 3.03 -10.37 -8.04
C GLU A 89 2.13 -11.31 -7.23
N LEU A 90 1.90 -10.99 -5.95
CA LEU A 90 1.02 -11.78 -5.09
C LEU A 90 -0.41 -11.77 -5.61
N ALA A 91 -0.91 -10.62 -6.04
CA ALA A 91 -2.25 -10.47 -6.57
C ALA A 91 -2.42 -11.28 -7.87
N LEU A 92 -1.49 -11.16 -8.81
CA LEU A 92 -1.53 -11.89 -10.08
C LEU A 92 -1.43 -13.39 -9.87
N ARG A 93 -0.55 -13.84 -8.97
CA ARG A 93 -0.40 -15.25 -8.64
C ARG A 93 -1.68 -15.82 -8.02
N ARG A 94 -2.28 -15.08 -7.08
CA ARG A 94 -3.52 -15.52 -6.44
C ARG A 94 -4.67 -15.60 -7.45
N ALA A 95 -4.79 -14.61 -8.32
CA ALA A 95 -5.80 -14.61 -9.38
C ALA A 95 -5.64 -15.82 -10.30
N ASP A 96 -4.41 -16.14 -10.69
CA ASP A 96 -4.09 -17.31 -11.52
C ASP A 96 -4.46 -18.61 -10.81
N GLU A 97 -4.10 -18.78 -9.53
CA GLU A 97 -4.45 -19.95 -8.73
C GLU A 97 -5.95 -20.16 -8.62
N LEU A 98 -6.73 -19.10 -8.54
CA LEU A 98 -8.19 -19.14 -8.43
C LEU A 98 -8.89 -19.25 -9.80
N GLY A 99 -8.16 -19.04 -10.90
CA GLY A 99 -8.76 -18.94 -12.22
C GLY A 99 -9.67 -17.71 -12.37
N GLU A 100 -9.37 -16.64 -11.63
CA GLU A 100 -10.15 -15.41 -11.62
C GLU A 100 -9.32 -14.23 -12.12
N GLU A 101 -10.02 -13.17 -12.52
CA GLU A 101 -9.39 -11.88 -12.81
C GLU A 101 -9.41 -10.97 -11.57
N ILE A 102 -8.52 -9.99 -11.53
CA ILE A 102 -8.56 -8.94 -10.52
C ILE A 102 -9.66 -7.97 -10.89
N GLU A 103 -10.72 -7.92 -10.09
CA GLU A 103 -11.92 -7.11 -10.36
C GLU A 103 -11.83 -5.71 -9.77
N GLY A 104 -11.00 -5.52 -8.74
CA GLY A 104 -10.84 -4.23 -8.10
C GLY A 104 -9.97 -4.31 -6.85
N ALA A 105 -9.86 -3.17 -6.17
CA ALA A 105 -9.06 -3.05 -4.96
C ALA A 105 -9.78 -2.18 -3.93
N ILE A 106 -9.68 -2.56 -2.66
CA ILE A 106 -10.12 -1.76 -1.52
C ILE A 106 -8.88 -1.36 -0.76
N LEU A 107 -8.51 -0.09 -0.86
CA LEU A 107 -7.26 0.43 -0.34
C LEU A 107 -7.51 1.46 0.76
N LYS A 108 -6.59 1.53 1.72
CA LYS A 108 -6.65 2.55 2.77
C LYS A 108 -6.43 3.93 2.16
N ALA A 109 -7.35 4.87 2.43
CA ALA A 109 -7.22 6.26 2.02
C ALA A 109 -6.04 6.95 2.75
N ASN A 110 -5.48 7.97 2.12
CA ASN A 110 -4.38 8.80 2.66
C ASN A 110 -3.09 8.03 2.97
N SER A 111 -2.94 6.83 2.41
CA SER A 111 -1.69 6.08 2.50
C SER A 111 -0.77 6.43 1.33
N PRO A 112 0.55 6.62 1.54
CA PRO A 112 1.47 6.88 0.44
C PRO A 112 1.65 5.67 -0.48
N SER A 113 1.28 4.46 -0.05
CA SER A 113 1.40 3.24 -0.84
C SER A 113 0.07 2.68 -1.34
N CYS A 114 -1.01 2.89 -0.62
CA CYS A 114 -2.32 2.29 -0.90
C CYS A 114 -3.39 3.30 -1.31
N GLY A 115 -3.26 4.58 -0.92
CA GLY A 115 -4.26 5.59 -1.23
C GLY A 115 -4.28 5.92 -2.72
N SER A 116 -5.45 5.87 -3.34
CA SER A 116 -5.61 6.15 -4.77
C SER A 116 -6.14 7.56 -5.04
N ASP A 117 -6.94 8.11 -4.15
CA ASP A 117 -7.61 9.40 -4.35
C ASP A 117 -6.99 10.53 -3.53
N GLN A 118 -6.46 10.22 -2.37
CA GLN A 118 -5.93 11.19 -1.43
C GLN A 118 -4.57 10.73 -0.91
N ILE A 119 -3.57 10.86 -1.75
CA ILE A 119 -2.20 10.54 -1.38
C ILE A 119 -1.58 11.76 -0.70
N TYR A 120 -1.01 11.55 0.48
CA TYR A 120 -0.29 12.58 1.21
C TYR A 120 1.05 12.83 0.53
N ASP A 121 1.27 14.04 0.00
CA ASP A 121 2.43 14.35 -0.85
C ASP A 121 3.47 15.27 -0.22
N GLY A 122 3.30 15.63 1.05
CA GLY A 122 4.26 16.46 1.77
C GLY A 122 4.16 17.96 1.48
N THR A 123 3.16 18.36 0.73
CA THR A 123 2.86 19.78 0.46
C THR A 123 1.57 20.22 1.15
#